data_ba7062cea6ef21d3e0d3f3eb4a239660
#
_entry.id   ba7062cea6ef21d3e0d3f3eb4a239660
#
_cell.length_a   1.000
_cell.length_b   1.000
_cell.length_c   1.000
_cell.angle_alpha   90.00
_cell.angle_beta   90.00
_cell.angle_gamma   90.00
#
_symmetry.space_group_name_H-M   'P 1'
#
loop_
_entity.id
_entity.type
_entity.pdbx_description
1 polymer ?
#
loop_
_entity_poly.entity_id
_entity_poly.type
_entity_poly.pdbx_seq_one_letter_code
_entity_poly.pdbx_strand_id
1 'polypeptide(L)'
;MLSRSRKFPGIGGPVVTIVMDGIGQRGAALGNAVADAHTPTLDRLCAACPHMLLKAHGTAVGMPSDEDMGNSEVGHNALGSGQVYAQGAALVNDAIASGSLFAGAAWGEIVANVLASGGTLHLLGLFSDGNVHSHIEHLKALVTAARGAGVGRVRIHALLDGRDVPATSALDYVLPFEQFLAGLRSEAFDARIASGGGRMHITMDRYEADWDMVARGWATHVLGEGRRFASAAEAIATLRGEKPGIGDQDLPAFVIATEGAPLGPIVDGDSVVFFNFRGDRAIEISRAFTEQEFTPFARARMPRVCYAGMLQYDGDLQIPRRFLVAPPAIRDTMGEYLSGAGVSQFAISETQKFGHVTYFWNGNRSGRFDEDLERWLEIPSDRVPFEERPWMKAAEITDALIAELKTGRHRVARVNYAN
;
A
#
# COMPACT_ATOMS: atom_id res chain seq x y z
N MET A 1 31.71 9.10 -4.12
CA MET A 1 32.66 8.03 -3.73
C MET A 1 33.07 8.27 -2.28
N LEU A 2 32.99 7.24 -1.42
CA LEU A 2 33.38 7.34 -0.01
C LEU A 2 34.92 7.48 0.10
N SER A 3 35.37 8.32 1.04
CA SER A 3 36.78 8.45 1.38
C SER A 3 37.00 8.19 2.87
N ARG A 4 38.17 7.66 3.22
CA ARG A 4 38.50 7.46 4.65
C ARG A 4 38.56 8.80 5.39
N SER A 5 37.94 8.83 6.57
CA SER A 5 38.07 10.01 7.46
C SER A 5 39.52 10.18 7.90
N ARG A 6 40.00 11.41 7.84
CA ARG A 6 41.32 11.77 8.39
C ARG A 6 41.30 11.90 9.93
N LYS A 7 40.13 12.08 10.51
CA LYS A 7 39.93 12.33 11.95
C LYS A 7 39.50 11.09 12.75
N PHE A 8 39.04 10.06 12.06
CA PHE A 8 38.53 8.84 12.70
C PHE A 8 39.18 7.61 12.06
N PRO A 9 39.95 6.82 12.83
CA PRO A 9 40.72 5.70 12.29
C PRO A 9 39.83 4.50 11.84
N GLY A 10 38.55 4.53 12.16
CA GLY A 10 37.63 3.43 11.97
C GLY A 10 37.53 2.55 13.21
N ILE A 11 36.72 1.49 13.07
CA ILE A 11 36.55 0.46 14.10
C ILE A 11 37.14 -0.86 13.65
N GLY A 12 37.56 -1.70 14.61
CA GLY A 12 38.22 -2.97 14.34
C GLY A 12 37.27 -4.10 13.89
N GLY A 13 35.97 -3.96 14.03
CA GLY A 13 34.95 -4.96 13.72
C GLY A 13 33.92 -4.47 12.72
N PRO A 14 32.88 -5.28 12.43
CA PRO A 14 31.75 -4.88 11.61
C PRO A 14 30.87 -3.83 12.33
N VAL A 15 30.20 -2.98 11.53
CA VAL A 15 29.08 -2.16 11.99
C VAL A 15 27.80 -2.97 11.79
N VAL A 16 27.00 -3.11 12.85
CA VAL A 16 25.74 -3.83 12.80
C VAL A 16 24.60 -2.89 13.10
N THR A 17 23.67 -2.74 12.16
CA THR A 17 22.41 -2.02 12.35
C THR A 17 21.34 -3.05 12.71
N ILE A 18 20.74 -2.89 13.88
CA ILE A 18 19.66 -3.75 14.37
C ILE A 18 18.38 -2.94 14.41
N VAL A 19 17.40 -3.32 13.61
CA VAL A 19 16.04 -2.77 13.66
C VAL A 19 15.18 -3.73 14.46
N MET A 20 14.59 -3.26 15.52
CA MET A 20 13.53 -3.93 16.28
C MET A 20 12.22 -3.27 15.86
N ASP A 21 11.49 -3.91 14.95
CA ASP A 21 10.28 -3.34 14.36
C ASP A 21 9.14 -3.30 15.38
N GLY A 22 8.20 -2.36 15.21
CA GLY A 22 7.06 -2.21 16.10
C GLY A 22 7.35 -1.64 17.49
N ILE A 23 8.59 -1.31 17.83
CA ILE A 23 8.97 -0.75 19.14
C ILE A 23 8.91 0.77 19.11
N GLY A 24 7.94 1.35 19.84
CA GLY A 24 7.77 2.78 20.01
C GLY A 24 8.06 3.24 21.43
N GLN A 25 8.49 4.50 21.59
CA GLN A 25 8.67 5.12 22.89
C GLN A 25 7.34 5.66 23.42
N ARG A 26 6.80 5.02 24.45
CA ARG A 26 5.57 5.43 25.14
C ARG A 26 5.70 5.16 26.61
N GLY A 27 5.13 6.01 27.45
CA GLY A 27 5.05 5.77 28.89
C GLY A 27 4.26 4.50 29.24
N ALA A 28 4.42 3.99 30.46
CA ALA A 28 3.67 2.84 30.97
C ALA A 28 2.17 3.09 30.84
N ALA A 29 1.47 2.19 30.17
CA ALA A 29 0.02 2.25 29.96
C ALA A 29 -0.50 0.84 29.65
N LEU A 30 -1.77 0.60 29.89
CA LEU A 30 -2.41 -0.67 29.52
C LEU A 30 -2.18 -0.97 28.03
N GLY A 31 -1.70 -2.17 27.74
CA GLY A 31 -1.39 -2.61 26.37
C GLY A 31 -0.03 -2.16 25.84
N ASN A 32 0.85 -1.59 26.65
CA ASN A 32 2.23 -1.31 26.28
C ASN A 32 3.16 -2.45 26.66
N ALA A 33 3.19 -3.49 25.85
CA ALA A 33 4.02 -4.69 26.08
C ALA A 33 5.53 -4.37 26.15
N VAL A 34 6.00 -3.31 25.50
CA VAL A 34 7.40 -2.88 25.55
C VAL A 34 7.76 -2.40 26.96
N ALA A 35 6.87 -1.61 27.60
CA ALA A 35 7.09 -1.13 28.96
C ALA A 35 6.98 -2.25 30.02
N ASP A 36 6.19 -3.28 29.74
CA ASP A 36 5.96 -4.41 30.64
C ASP A 36 7.02 -5.53 30.46
N ALA A 37 7.77 -5.51 29.37
CA ALA A 37 8.76 -6.52 29.05
C ALA A 37 10.00 -6.40 29.94
N HIS A 38 10.61 -7.55 30.27
CA HIS A 38 11.89 -7.62 30.97
C HIS A 38 13.04 -7.45 29.95
N THR A 39 13.59 -6.25 29.83
CA THR A 39 14.57 -5.86 28.81
C THR A 39 15.92 -5.39 29.38
N PRO A 40 16.62 -6.18 30.20
CA PRO A 40 17.81 -5.74 30.94
C PRO A 40 18.96 -5.27 30.04
N THR A 41 19.07 -5.82 28.82
CA THR A 41 20.10 -5.39 27.87
C THR A 41 19.77 -4.06 27.24
N LEU A 42 18.51 -3.83 26.82
CA LEU A 42 18.05 -2.54 26.31
C LEU A 42 18.16 -1.45 27.38
N ASP A 43 17.72 -1.75 28.59
CA ASP A 43 17.81 -0.83 29.72
C ASP A 43 19.25 -0.38 29.97
N ARG A 44 20.18 -1.36 29.98
CA ARG A 44 21.61 -1.08 30.13
C ARG A 44 22.17 -0.27 28.97
N LEU A 45 21.79 -0.57 27.73
CA LEU A 45 22.24 0.19 26.55
C LEU A 45 21.69 1.64 26.57
N CYS A 46 20.41 1.81 26.89
CA CYS A 46 19.82 3.14 27.03
C CYS A 46 20.47 3.96 28.15
N ALA A 47 20.88 3.32 29.24
CA ALA A 47 21.56 4.01 30.36
C ALA A 47 23.03 4.35 30.07
N ALA A 48 23.76 3.52 29.31
CA ALA A 48 25.20 3.59 29.17
C ALA A 48 25.71 4.08 27.80
N CYS A 49 24.86 4.05 26.78
CA CYS A 49 25.23 4.42 25.41
C CYS A 49 24.53 5.71 24.96
N PRO A 50 25.13 6.46 24.01
CA PRO A 50 24.43 7.57 23.38
C PRO A 50 23.13 7.08 22.73
N HIS A 51 22.03 7.76 23.00
CA HIS A 51 20.74 7.48 22.40
C HIS A 51 19.98 8.76 22.09
N MET A 52 19.05 8.69 21.16
CA MET A 52 18.17 9.79 20.76
C MET A 52 16.83 9.25 20.30
N LEU A 53 15.80 10.08 20.39
CA LEU A 53 14.48 9.78 19.82
C LEU A 53 14.37 10.33 18.40
N LEU A 54 13.81 9.54 17.51
CA LEU A 54 13.48 9.93 16.14
C LEU A 54 11.97 9.94 15.97
N LYS A 55 11.46 10.92 15.21
CA LYS A 55 10.06 10.90 14.76
C LYS A 55 9.92 9.84 13.67
N ALA A 56 8.99 8.89 13.88
CA ALA A 56 8.72 7.78 12.96
C ALA A 56 7.39 7.92 12.21
N HIS A 57 6.73 9.09 12.34
CA HIS A 57 5.44 9.39 11.74
C HIS A 57 5.45 10.76 11.07
N GLY A 58 4.40 11.02 10.30
CA GLY A 58 4.11 12.33 9.75
C GLY A 58 5.14 12.83 8.75
N THR A 59 5.23 14.14 8.63
CA THR A 59 6.10 14.83 7.67
C THR A 59 7.58 14.52 7.89
N ALA A 60 7.97 14.12 9.09
CA ALA A 60 9.35 13.72 9.40
C ALA A 60 9.82 12.47 8.63
N VAL A 61 8.91 11.68 8.10
CA VAL A 61 9.20 10.49 7.27
C VAL A 61 8.57 10.58 5.86
N GLY A 62 8.13 11.78 5.46
CA GLY A 62 7.63 12.04 4.11
C GLY A 62 6.14 11.79 3.93
N MET A 63 5.39 11.56 5.01
CA MET A 63 3.94 11.49 4.95
C MET A 63 3.31 12.87 4.73
N PRO A 64 2.09 12.96 4.21
CA PRO A 64 1.45 14.25 3.87
C PRO A 64 1.24 15.19 5.06
N SER A 65 0.94 14.66 6.24
CA SER A 65 0.72 15.42 7.47
C SER A 65 1.31 14.75 8.70
N ASP A 66 1.44 15.47 9.80
CA ASP A 66 1.97 14.91 11.07
C ASP A 66 0.99 13.95 11.75
N GLU A 67 -0.26 13.90 11.32
CA GLU A 67 -1.28 12.95 11.78
C GLU A 67 -1.20 11.60 11.05
N ASP A 68 -0.51 11.56 9.91
CA ASP A 68 -0.36 10.33 9.12
C ASP A 68 0.63 9.37 9.77
N MET A 69 0.18 8.13 9.95
CA MET A 69 1.02 7.08 10.51
C MET A 69 2.11 6.67 9.51
N GLY A 70 3.38 6.70 9.95
CA GLY A 70 4.47 6.07 9.23
C GLY A 70 4.34 4.54 9.21
N ASN A 71 5.15 3.90 8.38
CA ASN A 71 5.21 2.45 8.29
C ASN A 71 6.67 1.97 8.12
N SER A 72 6.88 0.66 8.17
CA SER A 72 8.23 0.09 8.08
C SER A 72 8.91 0.36 6.73
N GLU A 73 8.17 0.42 5.62
CA GLU A 73 8.71 0.70 4.28
C GLU A 73 9.36 2.08 4.23
N VAL A 74 8.58 3.08 4.63
CA VAL A 74 9.04 4.48 4.71
C VAL A 74 10.22 4.63 5.66
N GLY A 75 10.16 3.97 6.82
CA GLY A 75 11.25 3.97 7.79
C GLY A 75 12.55 3.38 7.23
N HIS A 76 12.48 2.27 6.52
CA HIS A 76 13.66 1.63 5.92
C HIS A 76 14.20 2.40 4.72
N ASN A 77 13.34 3.04 3.92
CA ASN A 77 13.77 4.00 2.90
C ASN A 77 14.57 5.16 3.52
N ALA A 78 14.06 5.74 4.60
CA ALA A 78 14.75 6.83 5.29
C ALA A 78 16.06 6.38 5.95
N LEU A 79 16.10 5.21 6.59
CA LEU A 79 17.31 4.64 7.16
C LEU A 79 18.36 4.31 6.08
N GLY A 80 17.92 3.71 4.98
CA GLY A 80 18.80 3.29 3.89
C GLY A 80 19.37 4.44 3.05
N SER A 81 18.60 5.54 2.90
CA SER A 81 19.01 6.70 2.09
C SER A 81 19.54 7.88 2.92
N GLY A 82 19.24 7.94 4.22
CA GLY A 82 19.51 9.12 5.04
C GLY A 82 18.71 10.36 4.62
N GLN A 83 17.63 10.18 3.86
CA GLN A 83 16.79 11.24 3.30
C GLN A 83 15.32 10.93 3.49
N VAL A 84 14.49 11.98 3.45
CA VAL A 84 13.04 11.88 3.51
C VAL A 84 12.47 12.10 2.11
N TYR A 85 11.62 11.18 1.66
CA TYR A 85 10.97 11.24 0.35
C TYR A 85 9.46 11.34 0.54
N ALA A 86 8.79 12.07 -0.34
CA ALA A 86 7.34 12.09 -0.39
C ALA A 86 6.78 10.67 -0.59
N GLN A 87 5.79 10.30 0.20
CA GLN A 87 5.20 8.97 0.25
C GLN A 87 3.68 9.04 0.07
N GLY A 88 3.08 7.91 -0.33
CA GLY A 88 1.63 7.72 -0.35
C GLY A 88 0.89 8.89 -1.01
N ALA A 89 -0.01 9.52 -0.27
CA ALA A 89 -0.82 10.62 -0.76
C ALA A 89 -0.01 11.84 -1.22
N ALA A 90 1.10 12.19 -0.55
CA ALA A 90 1.93 13.33 -0.94
C ALA A 90 2.51 13.12 -2.35
N LEU A 91 3.00 11.91 -2.64
CA LEU A 91 3.53 11.55 -3.95
C LEU A 91 2.44 11.66 -5.04
N VAL A 92 1.23 11.21 -4.75
CA VAL A 92 0.09 11.30 -5.68
C VAL A 92 -0.35 12.75 -5.86
N ASN A 93 -0.41 13.55 -4.79
CA ASN A 93 -0.71 14.98 -4.86
C ASN A 93 0.26 15.72 -5.77
N ASP A 94 1.56 15.49 -5.61
CA ASP A 94 2.60 16.11 -6.43
C ASP A 94 2.47 15.70 -7.91
N ALA A 95 2.17 14.42 -8.17
CA ALA A 95 1.98 13.91 -9.52
C ALA A 95 0.73 14.48 -10.20
N ILE A 96 -0.36 14.70 -9.45
CA ILE A 96 -1.57 15.38 -9.94
C ILE A 96 -1.29 16.86 -10.18
N ALA A 97 -0.71 17.57 -9.21
CA ALA A 97 -0.45 19.01 -9.28
C ALA A 97 0.53 19.37 -10.42
N SER A 98 1.55 18.55 -10.65
CA SER A 98 2.48 18.73 -11.77
C SER A 98 1.91 18.26 -13.11
N GLY A 99 0.79 17.54 -13.14
CA GLY A 99 0.24 16.89 -14.33
C GLY A 99 0.98 15.63 -14.78
N SER A 100 2.04 15.22 -14.10
CA SER A 100 2.88 14.07 -14.49
C SER A 100 2.11 12.75 -14.47
N LEU A 101 1.13 12.57 -13.56
CA LEU A 101 0.24 11.41 -13.54
C LEU A 101 -0.48 11.25 -14.88
N PHE A 102 -1.07 12.33 -15.40
CA PHE A 102 -1.88 12.33 -16.63
C PHE A 102 -1.05 12.35 -17.91
N ALA A 103 0.20 12.79 -17.84
CA ALA A 103 1.18 12.69 -18.92
C ALA A 103 1.88 11.33 -18.95
N GLY A 104 1.71 10.49 -17.92
CA GLY A 104 2.36 9.20 -17.77
C GLY A 104 1.84 8.14 -18.77
N ALA A 105 2.72 7.22 -19.15
CA ALA A 105 2.39 6.16 -20.12
C ALA A 105 1.21 5.29 -19.66
N ALA A 106 1.16 4.93 -18.37
CA ALA A 106 0.09 4.08 -17.82
C ALA A 106 -1.29 4.73 -17.95
N TRP A 107 -1.41 6.05 -17.65
CA TRP A 107 -2.66 6.78 -17.88
C TRP A 107 -3.02 6.82 -19.35
N GLY A 108 -2.03 7.09 -20.22
CA GLY A 108 -2.23 7.06 -21.66
C GLY A 108 -2.75 5.72 -22.17
N GLU A 109 -2.22 4.60 -21.69
CA GLU A 109 -2.67 3.25 -22.03
C GLU A 109 -4.11 2.97 -21.55
N ILE A 110 -4.45 3.37 -20.30
CA ILE A 110 -5.80 3.25 -19.73
C ILE A 110 -6.83 3.97 -20.60
N VAL A 111 -6.54 5.22 -20.98
CA VAL A 111 -7.42 6.05 -21.80
C VAL A 111 -7.51 5.49 -23.23
N ALA A 112 -6.38 5.16 -23.84
CA ALA A 112 -6.34 4.64 -25.21
C ALA A 112 -7.14 3.32 -25.36
N ASN A 113 -7.08 2.44 -24.36
CA ASN A 113 -7.86 1.21 -24.36
C ASN A 113 -9.37 1.48 -24.40
N VAL A 114 -9.85 2.39 -23.52
CA VAL A 114 -11.28 2.74 -23.47
C VAL A 114 -11.75 3.42 -24.75
N LEU A 115 -10.93 4.33 -25.30
CA LEU A 115 -11.28 5.01 -26.55
C LEU A 115 -11.32 4.04 -27.74
N ALA A 116 -10.40 3.08 -27.80
CA ALA A 116 -10.34 2.09 -28.86
C ALA A 116 -11.47 1.06 -28.79
N SER A 117 -11.85 0.64 -27.58
CA SER A 117 -12.89 -0.37 -27.38
C SER A 117 -14.32 0.21 -27.33
N GLY A 118 -14.47 1.51 -27.11
CA GLY A 118 -15.74 2.12 -26.73
C GLY A 118 -16.23 1.70 -25.32
N GLY A 119 -15.32 1.13 -24.51
CA GLY A 119 -15.59 0.59 -23.19
C GLY A 119 -15.80 1.64 -22.10
N THR A 120 -15.67 1.22 -20.86
CA THR A 120 -15.86 2.03 -19.65
C THR A 120 -14.56 2.13 -18.88
N LEU A 121 -14.28 3.30 -18.31
CA LEU A 121 -13.26 3.46 -17.29
C LEU A 121 -13.87 3.21 -15.92
N HIS A 122 -13.38 2.20 -15.21
CA HIS A 122 -13.77 1.88 -13.84
C HIS A 122 -12.74 2.41 -12.86
N LEU A 123 -13.20 3.12 -11.83
CA LEU A 123 -12.39 3.64 -10.72
C LEU A 123 -12.86 2.95 -9.44
N LEU A 124 -12.03 2.09 -8.90
CA LEU A 124 -12.31 1.27 -7.71
C LEU A 124 -11.37 1.69 -6.58
N GLY A 125 -11.88 1.89 -5.36
CA GLY A 125 -11.05 2.19 -4.20
C GLY A 125 -11.81 2.72 -3.00
N LEU A 126 -11.09 3.02 -1.93
CA LEU A 126 -11.66 3.52 -0.68
C LEU A 126 -12.18 4.94 -0.87
N PHE A 127 -13.40 5.16 -0.39
CA PHE A 127 -14.19 6.35 -0.74
C PHE A 127 -14.30 7.29 0.46
N SER A 128 -13.22 7.99 0.79
CA SER A 128 -13.15 9.00 1.87
C SER A 128 -11.98 9.96 1.66
N ASP A 129 -11.81 10.90 2.57
CA ASP A 129 -10.65 11.78 2.72
C ASP A 129 -9.73 11.37 3.87
N GLY A 130 -9.92 10.17 4.43
CA GLY A 130 -9.15 9.66 5.56
C GLY A 130 -7.64 9.53 5.33
N ASN A 131 -7.19 9.65 4.09
CA ASN A 131 -5.79 9.79 3.67
C ASN A 131 -4.85 8.65 4.11
N VAL A 132 -5.41 7.49 4.46
CA VAL A 132 -4.64 6.29 4.85
C VAL A 132 -4.41 5.36 3.66
N HIS A 133 -5.43 5.12 2.85
CA HIS A 133 -5.37 4.25 1.68
C HIS A 133 -5.62 4.98 0.36
N SER A 134 -6.42 6.04 0.38
CA SER A 134 -6.86 6.81 -0.77
C SER A 134 -7.25 8.22 -0.35
N HIS A 135 -7.55 9.07 -1.31
CA HIS A 135 -8.15 10.38 -1.05
C HIS A 135 -9.19 10.72 -2.13
N ILE A 136 -10.36 11.22 -1.72
CA ILE A 136 -11.47 11.49 -2.63
C ILE A 136 -11.13 12.56 -3.68
N GLU A 137 -10.23 13.50 -3.38
CA GLU A 137 -9.79 14.51 -4.35
C GLU A 137 -8.95 13.88 -5.47
N HIS A 138 -8.20 12.79 -5.20
CA HIS A 138 -7.51 12.03 -6.26
C HIS A 138 -8.53 11.41 -7.22
N LEU A 139 -9.61 10.84 -6.68
CA LEU A 139 -10.71 10.29 -7.49
C LEU A 139 -11.36 11.38 -8.36
N LYS A 140 -11.65 12.56 -7.81
CA LYS A 140 -12.19 13.70 -8.57
C LYS A 140 -11.24 14.14 -9.70
N ALA A 141 -9.94 14.18 -9.42
CA ALA A 141 -8.93 14.50 -10.43
C ALA A 141 -8.91 13.46 -11.58
N LEU A 142 -8.98 12.15 -11.26
CA LEU A 142 -9.07 11.09 -12.25
C LEU A 142 -10.32 11.20 -13.13
N VAL A 143 -11.49 11.46 -12.53
CA VAL A 143 -12.76 11.65 -13.27
C VAL A 143 -12.68 12.87 -14.20
N THR A 144 -12.14 13.98 -13.69
CA THR A 144 -11.98 15.22 -14.46
C THR A 144 -11.03 15.03 -15.64
N ALA A 145 -9.89 14.36 -15.40
CA ALA A 145 -8.91 14.06 -16.44
C ALA A 145 -9.47 13.10 -17.48
N ALA A 146 -10.23 12.08 -17.08
CA ALA A 146 -10.89 11.15 -18.00
C ALA A 146 -11.86 11.88 -18.95
N ARG A 147 -12.68 12.81 -18.41
CA ARG A 147 -13.54 13.67 -19.25
C ARG A 147 -12.73 14.51 -20.23
N GLY A 148 -11.64 15.13 -19.75
CA GLY A 148 -10.76 15.95 -20.59
C GLY A 148 -10.06 15.16 -21.69
N ALA A 149 -9.81 13.87 -21.47
CA ALA A 149 -9.22 12.95 -22.42
C ALA A 149 -10.23 12.32 -23.40
N GLY A 150 -11.53 12.69 -23.32
CA GLY A 150 -12.56 12.19 -24.24
C GLY A 150 -13.15 10.83 -23.86
N VAL A 151 -12.90 10.30 -22.66
CA VAL A 151 -13.55 9.09 -22.17
C VAL A 151 -15.06 9.37 -22.04
N GLY A 152 -15.88 8.55 -22.69
CA GLY A 152 -17.35 8.78 -22.72
C GLY A 152 -18.05 8.24 -21.47
N ARG A 153 -17.48 7.23 -20.78
CA ARG A 153 -18.15 6.55 -19.67
C ARG A 153 -17.20 6.24 -18.55
N VAL A 154 -17.56 6.67 -17.31
CA VAL A 154 -16.82 6.37 -16.08
C VAL A 154 -17.76 5.73 -15.05
N ARG A 155 -17.30 4.69 -14.39
CA ARG A 155 -18.03 4.00 -13.31
C ARG A 155 -17.17 3.93 -12.07
N ILE A 156 -17.74 4.33 -10.94
CA ILE A 156 -17.06 4.37 -9.63
C ILE A 156 -17.56 3.20 -8.78
N HIS A 157 -16.64 2.44 -8.20
CA HIS A 157 -16.90 1.38 -7.26
C HIS A 157 -16.42 1.83 -5.88
N ALA A 158 -17.34 2.27 -5.03
CA ALA A 158 -17.06 2.95 -3.78
C ALA A 158 -16.91 1.95 -2.63
N LEU A 159 -15.68 1.74 -2.15
CA LEU A 159 -15.43 1.02 -0.91
C LEU A 159 -15.64 1.99 0.25
N LEU A 160 -16.66 1.74 1.07
CA LEU A 160 -17.03 2.67 2.14
C LEU A 160 -16.07 2.52 3.31
N ASP A 161 -15.65 3.66 3.87
CA ASP A 161 -14.71 3.74 4.97
C ASP A 161 -15.42 3.56 6.33
N GLY A 162 -15.40 4.53 7.22
CA GLY A 162 -15.95 4.44 8.57
C GLY A 162 -14.96 3.86 9.59
N ARG A 163 -13.68 3.77 9.19
CA ARG A 163 -12.56 3.37 10.04
C ARG A 163 -11.50 4.47 10.14
N ASP A 164 -11.08 5.00 9.02
CA ASP A 164 -10.09 6.08 8.94
C ASP A 164 -10.77 7.46 9.03
N VAL A 165 -12.11 7.45 8.96
CA VAL A 165 -13.04 8.58 9.15
C VAL A 165 -14.16 8.14 10.09
N PRO A 166 -15.04 9.05 10.58
CA PRO A 166 -16.14 8.70 11.48
C PRO A 166 -17.00 7.55 10.95
N ALA A 167 -17.43 6.67 11.85
CA ALA A 167 -18.02 5.37 11.52
C ALA A 167 -19.26 5.42 10.61
N THR A 168 -19.96 6.55 10.54
CA THR A 168 -21.20 6.73 9.75
C THR A 168 -21.14 7.96 8.85
N SER A 169 -19.97 8.34 8.35
CA SER A 169 -19.75 9.55 7.53
C SER A 169 -19.89 9.33 6.02
N ALA A 170 -20.19 8.11 5.55
CA ALA A 170 -20.20 7.82 4.10
C ALA A 170 -21.10 8.74 3.28
N LEU A 171 -22.26 9.18 3.83
CA LEU A 171 -23.16 10.10 3.13
C LEU A 171 -22.56 11.50 2.97
N ASP A 172 -21.66 11.92 3.87
CA ASP A 172 -20.97 13.21 3.79
C ASP A 172 -20.01 13.27 2.60
N TYR A 173 -19.58 12.11 2.11
CA TYR A 173 -18.77 11.97 0.89
C TYR A 173 -19.62 11.67 -0.35
N VAL A 174 -20.58 10.76 -0.23
CA VAL A 174 -21.39 10.28 -1.37
C VAL A 174 -22.26 11.39 -1.94
N LEU A 175 -22.97 12.14 -1.11
CA LEU A 175 -23.89 13.18 -1.61
C LEU A 175 -23.18 14.31 -2.39
N PRO A 176 -22.09 14.93 -1.87
CA PRO A 176 -21.34 15.92 -2.64
C PRO A 176 -20.68 15.34 -3.89
N PHE A 177 -20.25 14.07 -3.84
CA PHE A 177 -19.63 13.44 -4.99
C PHE A 177 -20.63 13.12 -6.10
N GLU A 178 -21.83 12.65 -5.77
CA GLU A 178 -22.91 12.46 -6.76
C GLU A 178 -23.31 13.81 -7.41
N GLN A 179 -23.32 14.91 -6.65
CA GLN A 179 -23.51 16.27 -7.20
C GLN A 179 -22.36 16.68 -8.13
N PHE A 180 -21.11 16.41 -7.74
CA PHE A 180 -19.96 16.66 -8.60
C PHE A 180 -20.06 15.88 -9.91
N LEU A 181 -20.40 14.60 -9.88
CA LEU A 181 -20.58 13.79 -11.08
C LEU A 181 -21.73 14.32 -11.95
N ALA A 182 -22.84 14.73 -11.33
CA ALA A 182 -23.99 15.31 -12.04
C ALA A 182 -23.59 16.59 -12.79
N GLY A 183 -22.75 17.44 -12.19
CA GLY A 183 -22.23 18.66 -12.81
C GLY A 183 -21.27 18.40 -13.99
N LEU A 184 -20.69 17.22 -14.08
CA LEU A 184 -19.81 16.84 -15.19
C LEU A 184 -20.55 16.16 -16.36
N ARG A 185 -21.76 15.64 -16.15
CA ARG A 185 -22.51 14.90 -17.17
C ARG A 185 -22.85 15.78 -18.37
N SER A 186 -22.81 15.16 -19.55
CA SER A 186 -23.21 15.74 -20.81
C SER A 186 -23.63 14.60 -21.78
N GLU A 187 -24.05 14.91 -22.98
CA GLU A 187 -24.31 13.89 -24.02
C GLU A 187 -23.07 13.03 -24.33
N ALA A 188 -21.87 13.63 -24.21
CA ALA A 188 -20.61 12.94 -24.48
C ALA A 188 -19.94 12.31 -23.25
N PHE A 189 -20.44 12.54 -22.03
CA PHE A 189 -19.80 12.06 -20.80
C PHE A 189 -20.81 11.64 -19.73
N ASP A 190 -20.77 10.37 -19.35
CA ASP A 190 -21.61 9.78 -18.28
C ASP A 190 -20.76 9.15 -17.18
N ALA A 191 -20.67 9.82 -16.02
CA ALA A 191 -19.97 9.33 -14.85
C ALA A 191 -20.96 9.08 -13.70
N ARG A 192 -20.91 7.87 -13.08
CA ARG A 192 -21.81 7.46 -12.00
C ARG A 192 -21.13 6.49 -11.04
N ILE A 193 -21.60 6.46 -9.78
CA ILE A 193 -21.32 5.34 -8.87
C ILE A 193 -22.09 4.12 -9.40
N ALA A 194 -21.41 2.99 -9.51
CA ALA A 194 -21.97 1.75 -10.07
C ALA A 194 -22.18 0.65 -9.03
N SER A 195 -21.34 0.61 -8.02
CA SER A 195 -21.46 -0.34 -6.91
C SER A 195 -20.69 0.13 -5.69
N GLY A 196 -20.89 -0.51 -4.57
CA GLY A 196 -20.13 -0.25 -3.36
C GLY A 196 -20.40 -1.27 -2.26
N GLY A 197 -19.85 -0.98 -1.09
CA GLY A 197 -19.97 -1.74 0.15
C GLY A 197 -18.86 -1.41 1.12
N GLY A 198 -18.99 -1.84 2.36
CA GLY A 198 -18.01 -1.57 3.41
C GLY A 198 -16.66 -2.24 3.15
N ARG A 199 -15.57 -1.52 3.39
CA ARG A 199 -14.19 -1.99 3.20
C ARG A 199 -13.83 -3.27 3.97
N MET A 200 -14.55 -3.58 5.05
CA MET A 200 -14.38 -4.80 5.83
C MET A 200 -15.35 -5.92 5.41
N HIS A 201 -16.17 -5.66 4.38
CA HIS A 201 -17.11 -6.63 3.83
C HIS A 201 -16.70 -7.10 2.44
N ILE A 202 -16.12 -6.22 1.61
CA ILE A 202 -15.71 -6.52 0.24
C ILE A 202 -14.33 -5.98 -0.08
N THR A 203 -13.61 -6.67 -0.96
CA THR A 203 -12.43 -6.24 -1.73
C THR A 203 -11.15 -6.01 -0.93
N MET A 204 -11.21 -5.29 0.21
CA MET A 204 -10.03 -4.79 0.90
C MET A 204 -9.50 -5.75 1.96
N ASP A 205 -9.32 -7.02 1.63
CA ASP A 205 -8.54 -7.93 2.46
C ASP A 205 -7.04 -7.60 2.42
N ARG A 206 -6.27 -8.18 3.33
CA ARG A 206 -4.81 -8.08 3.40
C ARG A 206 -4.18 -9.34 3.96
N TYR A 207 -3.00 -9.63 3.50
CA TYR A 207 -2.19 -10.78 3.95
C TYR A 207 -2.84 -12.14 3.67
N GLU A 208 -3.75 -12.17 2.68
CA GLU A 208 -4.49 -13.37 2.27
C GLU A 208 -5.33 -13.99 3.39
N ALA A 209 -5.83 -13.13 4.32
CA ALA A 209 -6.57 -13.57 5.49
C ALA A 209 -8.02 -14.00 5.17
N ASP A 210 -8.67 -13.31 4.23
CA ASP A 210 -10.07 -13.56 3.82
C ASP A 210 -10.27 -13.35 2.32
N TRP A 211 -9.86 -14.32 1.50
CA TRP A 211 -10.11 -14.28 0.05
C TRP A 211 -11.60 -14.25 -0.32
N ASP A 212 -12.49 -14.70 0.56
CA ASP A 212 -13.94 -14.58 0.33
C ASP A 212 -14.40 -13.11 0.34
N MET A 213 -13.74 -12.24 1.09
CA MET A 213 -13.96 -10.79 1.03
C MET A 213 -13.62 -10.25 -0.37
N VAL A 214 -12.52 -10.67 -0.96
CA VAL A 214 -12.13 -10.29 -2.32
C VAL A 214 -13.08 -10.89 -3.35
N ALA A 215 -13.50 -12.13 -3.16
CA ALA A 215 -14.48 -12.80 -4.02
C ALA A 215 -15.86 -12.09 -4.00
N ARG A 216 -16.33 -11.65 -2.83
CA ARG A 216 -17.55 -10.82 -2.71
C ARG A 216 -17.41 -9.51 -3.47
N GLY A 217 -16.24 -8.85 -3.36
CA GLY A 217 -15.93 -7.65 -4.15
C GLY A 217 -15.93 -7.93 -5.65
N TRP A 218 -15.33 -9.05 -6.08
CA TRP A 218 -15.34 -9.49 -7.47
C TRP A 218 -16.76 -9.69 -8.01
N ALA A 219 -17.59 -10.42 -7.28
CA ALA A 219 -19.00 -10.61 -7.63
C ALA A 219 -19.74 -9.28 -7.78
N THR A 220 -19.50 -8.34 -6.88
CA THR A 220 -20.15 -7.03 -6.87
C THR A 220 -19.69 -6.14 -8.04
N HIS A 221 -18.39 -6.00 -8.24
CA HIS A 221 -17.84 -5.03 -9.20
C HIS A 221 -17.75 -5.61 -10.62
N VAL A 222 -17.33 -6.87 -10.74
CA VAL A 222 -17.12 -7.51 -12.04
C VAL A 222 -18.39 -8.14 -12.58
N LEU A 223 -19.13 -8.88 -11.75
CA LEU A 223 -20.33 -9.58 -12.20
C LEU A 223 -21.59 -8.70 -12.10
N GLY A 224 -21.56 -7.63 -11.31
CA GLY A 224 -22.73 -6.79 -11.04
C GLY A 224 -23.76 -7.50 -10.16
N GLU A 225 -23.30 -8.41 -9.31
CA GLU A 225 -24.12 -9.18 -8.37
C GLU A 225 -24.23 -8.44 -7.03
N GLY A 226 -25.42 -8.39 -6.49
CA GLY A 226 -25.70 -7.75 -5.22
C GLY A 226 -27.10 -7.16 -5.17
N ARG A 227 -27.45 -6.62 -4.00
CA ARG A 227 -28.73 -5.92 -3.82
C ARG A 227 -28.71 -4.64 -4.64
N ARG A 228 -29.82 -4.39 -5.35
CA ARG A 228 -29.96 -3.29 -6.32
C ARG A 228 -30.61 -2.08 -5.69
N PHE A 229 -30.09 -0.89 -6.01
CA PHE A 229 -30.60 0.41 -5.57
C PHE A 229 -30.52 1.42 -6.72
N ALA A 230 -31.30 2.51 -6.64
CA ALA A 230 -31.25 3.55 -7.64
C ALA A 230 -30.07 4.52 -7.46
N SER A 231 -29.54 4.65 -6.22
CA SER A 231 -28.36 5.50 -5.90
C SER A 231 -27.55 4.91 -4.74
N ALA A 232 -26.30 5.34 -4.60
CA ALA A 232 -25.47 4.95 -3.47
C ALA A 232 -26.01 5.53 -2.15
N ALA A 233 -26.54 6.74 -2.17
CA ALA A 233 -27.17 7.34 -1.01
C ALA A 233 -28.37 6.54 -0.50
N GLU A 234 -29.26 6.06 -1.41
CA GLU A 234 -30.37 5.17 -1.07
C GLU A 234 -29.88 3.86 -0.46
N ALA A 235 -28.85 3.24 -1.07
CA ALA A 235 -28.28 2.00 -0.57
C ALA A 235 -27.78 2.14 0.88
N ILE A 236 -26.97 3.15 1.15
CA ILE A 236 -26.41 3.40 2.48
C ILE A 236 -27.52 3.68 3.49
N ALA A 237 -28.46 4.55 3.17
CA ALA A 237 -29.57 4.89 4.06
C ALA A 237 -30.42 3.66 4.42
N THR A 238 -30.76 2.84 3.40
CA THR A 238 -31.54 1.62 3.58
C THR A 238 -30.80 0.59 4.44
N LEU A 239 -29.54 0.30 4.09
CA LEU A 239 -28.75 -0.71 4.79
C LEU A 239 -28.48 -0.33 6.26
N ARG A 240 -28.25 0.96 6.54
CA ARG A 240 -28.14 1.47 7.92
C ARG A 240 -29.47 1.36 8.68
N GLY A 241 -30.59 1.63 8.00
CA GLY A 241 -31.94 1.52 8.57
C GLY A 241 -32.30 0.08 8.96
N GLU A 242 -31.87 -0.89 8.18
CA GLU A 242 -32.10 -2.33 8.44
C GLU A 242 -31.26 -2.89 9.59
N LYS A 243 -30.08 -2.31 9.84
CA LYS A 243 -29.19 -2.71 10.93
C LYS A 243 -28.73 -1.49 11.71
N PRO A 244 -29.54 -0.98 12.65
CA PRO A 244 -29.17 0.18 13.47
C PRO A 244 -27.83 -0.03 14.20
N GLY A 245 -26.94 0.97 14.13
CA GLY A 245 -25.63 0.92 14.73
C GLY A 245 -24.53 0.28 13.88
N ILE A 246 -24.84 -0.20 12.68
CA ILE A 246 -23.80 -0.68 11.75
C ILE A 246 -22.90 0.49 11.29
N GLY A 247 -21.58 0.29 11.34
CA GLY A 247 -20.62 1.21 10.74
C GLY A 247 -20.52 1.03 9.23
N ASP A 248 -20.12 2.09 8.54
CA ASP A 248 -20.02 2.08 7.07
C ASP A 248 -19.04 1.05 6.54
N GLN A 249 -17.95 0.80 7.28
CA GLN A 249 -16.95 -0.22 6.92
C GLN A 249 -17.53 -1.64 6.84
N ASP A 250 -18.66 -1.90 7.51
CA ASP A 250 -19.28 -3.22 7.61
C ASP A 250 -20.58 -3.33 6.79
N LEU A 251 -20.94 -2.27 6.04
CA LEU A 251 -22.13 -2.28 5.19
C LEU A 251 -22.05 -3.37 4.11
N PRO A 252 -23.13 -4.14 3.89
CA PRO A 252 -23.20 -5.12 2.82
C PRO A 252 -22.94 -4.50 1.44
N ALA A 253 -22.51 -5.36 0.51
CA ALA A 253 -22.33 -4.99 -0.89
C ALA A 253 -23.65 -4.54 -1.53
N PHE A 254 -23.57 -3.55 -2.42
CA PHE A 254 -24.70 -3.07 -3.20
C PHE A 254 -24.30 -2.73 -4.64
N VAL A 255 -25.27 -2.76 -5.53
CA VAL A 255 -25.13 -2.45 -6.95
C VAL A 255 -26.15 -1.38 -7.33
N ILE A 256 -25.71 -0.37 -8.08
CA ILE A 256 -26.63 0.61 -8.64
C ILE A 256 -27.21 0.07 -9.94
N ALA A 257 -28.53 0.13 -10.08
CA ALA A 257 -29.26 -0.37 -11.22
C ALA A 257 -30.13 0.71 -11.86
N THR A 258 -30.23 0.66 -13.17
CA THR A 258 -31.16 1.46 -13.96
C THR A 258 -32.06 0.50 -14.73
N GLU A 259 -33.37 0.70 -14.64
CA GLU A 259 -34.38 -0.20 -15.29
C GLU A 259 -34.18 -1.68 -14.95
N GLY A 260 -33.71 -1.94 -13.72
CA GLY A 260 -33.49 -3.29 -13.21
C GLY A 260 -32.16 -3.93 -13.65
N ALA A 261 -31.36 -3.30 -14.51
CA ALA A 261 -30.04 -3.79 -14.92
C ALA A 261 -28.90 -3.11 -14.14
N PRO A 262 -27.84 -3.83 -13.71
CA PRO A 262 -26.66 -3.24 -13.09
C PRO A 262 -26.02 -2.19 -14.02
N LEU A 263 -25.67 -1.03 -13.43
CA LEU A 263 -25.18 0.12 -14.19
C LEU A 263 -23.79 -0.07 -14.79
N GLY A 264 -22.93 -0.83 -14.15
CA GLY A 264 -21.54 -0.91 -14.57
C GLY A 264 -20.78 -2.14 -14.08
N PRO A 265 -21.22 -3.37 -14.48
CA PRO A 265 -20.33 -4.52 -14.34
C PRO A 265 -19.11 -4.36 -15.23
N ILE A 266 -17.95 -4.83 -14.77
CA ILE A 266 -16.69 -4.73 -15.51
C ILE A 266 -16.66 -5.83 -16.58
N VAL A 267 -16.44 -5.45 -17.84
CA VAL A 267 -16.49 -6.37 -18.98
C VAL A 267 -15.24 -6.26 -19.87
N ASP A 268 -15.15 -7.12 -20.89
CA ASP A 268 -14.05 -7.10 -21.87
C ASP A 268 -13.96 -5.73 -22.56
N GLY A 269 -12.75 -5.22 -22.68
CA GLY A 269 -12.46 -3.93 -23.32
C GLY A 269 -12.47 -2.74 -22.37
N ASP A 270 -12.93 -2.91 -21.13
CA ASP A 270 -12.90 -1.84 -20.13
C ASP A 270 -11.48 -1.59 -19.61
N SER A 271 -11.30 -0.45 -18.95
CA SER A 271 -10.12 -0.16 -18.15
C SER A 271 -10.49 -0.04 -16.68
N VAL A 272 -9.60 -0.49 -15.80
CA VAL A 272 -9.81 -0.45 -14.35
C VAL A 272 -8.62 0.21 -13.68
N VAL A 273 -8.87 1.22 -12.86
CA VAL A 273 -7.88 1.83 -11.98
C VAL A 273 -8.28 1.58 -10.54
N PHE A 274 -7.40 0.91 -9.79
CA PHE A 274 -7.52 0.84 -8.34
C PHE A 274 -6.80 2.06 -7.75
N PHE A 275 -7.57 3.05 -7.27
CA PHE A 275 -7.03 4.38 -6.94
C PHE A 275 -6.48 4.50 -5.52
N ASN A 276 -6.43 3.43 -4.74
CA ASN A 276 -5.71 3.42 -3.47
C ASN A 276 -4.20 3.56 -3.73
N PHE A 277 -3.53 4.40 -2.94
CA PHE A 277 -2.08 4.54 -3.00
C PHE A 277 -1.35 3.61 -2.01
N ARG A 278 -2.03 3.09 -0.97
CA ARG A 278 -1.45 2.13 -0.03
C ARG A 278 -1.67 0.69 -0.50
N GLY A 279 -0.58 -0.09 -0.48
CA GLY A 279 -0.52 -1.42 -1.09
C GLY A 279 -1.14 -2.55 -0.28
N ASP A 280 -1.08 -2.52 1.06
CA ASP A 280 -1.42 -3.66 1.93
C ASP A 280 -2.81 -4.28 1.69
N ARG A 281 -3.78 -3.49 1.22
CA ARG A 281 -5.14 -3.92 0.89
C ARG A 281 -5.48 -3.77 -0.60
N ALA A 282 -4.47 -3.69 -1.44
CA ALA A 282 -4.60 -3.50 -2.89
C ALA A 282 -4.00 -4.68 -3.68
N ILE A 283 -3.10 -5.45 -3.08
CA ILE A 283 -2.37 -6.55 -3.72
C ILE A 283 -3.34 -7.62 -4.20
N GLU A 284 -4.24 -8.09 -3.36
CA GLU A 284 -5.11 -9.24 -3.65
C GLU A 284 -6.10 -8.96 -4.78
N ILE A 285 -6.75 -7.80 -4.77
CA ILE A 285 -7.64 -7.43 -5.90
C ILE A 285 -6.83 -7.19 -7.19
N SER A 286 -5.60 -6.67 -7.08
CA SER A 286 -4.71 -6.52 -8.24
C SER A 286 -4.33 -7.88 -8.83
N ARG A 287 -4.02 -8.86 -7.99
CA ARG A 287 -3.77 -10.24 -8.40
C ARG A 287 -5.01 -10.83 -9.08
N ALA A 288 -6.20 -10.63 -8.51
CA ALA A 288 -7.44 -11.10 -9.10
C ALA A 288 -7.69 -10.54 -10.51
N PHE A 289 -7.26 -9.30 -10.82
CA PHE A 289 -7.37 -8.71 -12.16
C PHE A 289 -6.23 -9.08 -13.11
N THR A 290 -5.05 -9.44 -12.60
CA THR A 290 -3.84 -9.54 -13.44
C THR A 290 -3.27 -10.94 -13.58
N GLU A 291 -3.48 -11.83 -12.60
CA GLU A 291 -2.96 -13.20 -12.66
C GLU A 291 -3.82 -14.10 -13.57
N GLN A 292 -3.16 -14.79 -14.49
CA GLN A 292 -3.81 -15.78 -15.35
C GLN A 292 -4.11 -17.07 -14.55
N GLU A 293 -3.09 -17.58 -13.86
CA GLU A 293 -3.21 -18.72 -12.96
C GLU A 293 -3.54 -18.21 -11.54
N PHE A 294 -4.81 -18.09 -11.25
CA PHE A 294 -5.33 -17.56 -10.00
C PHE A 294 -6.22 -18.60 -9.33
N THR A 295 -5.85 -19.05 -8.16
CA THR A 295 -6.50 -20.16 -7.45
C THR A 295 -7.28 -19.78 -6.18
N PRO A 296 -7.12 -18.57 -5.59
CA PRO A 296 -7.73 -18.27 -4.30
C PRO A 296 -9.26 -18.34 -4.31
N PHE A 297 -9.90 -17.96 -5.41
CA PHE A 297 -11.37 -18.16 -5.60
C PHE A 297 -11.72 -18.33 -7.07
N ALA A 298 -12.89 -18.90 -7.35
CA ALA A 298 -13.38 -19.08 -8.71
C ALA A 298 -13.86 -17.76 -9.31
N ARG A 299 -13.18 -17.27 -10.35
CA ARG A 299 -13.60 -16.12 -11.14
C ARG A 299 -14.59 -16.61 -12.23
N ALA A 300 -15.90 -16.52 -11.98
CA ALA A 300 -16.93 -16.94 -12.94
C ALA A 300 -16.79 -16.24 -14.30
N ARG A 301 -16.26 -15.01 -14.31
CA ARG A 301 -15.82 -14.27 -15.49
C ARG A 301 -14.48 -13.59 -15.20
N MET A 302 -13.53 -13.72 -16.09
CA MET A 302 -12.26 -12.97 -16.08
C MET A 302 -12.29 -11.99 -17.25
N PRO A 303 -12.65 -10.70 -17.04
CA PRO A 303 -12.73 -9.74 -18.11
C PRO A 303 -11.32 -9.35 -18.57
N ARG A 304 -11.16 -9.19 -19.89
CA ARG A 304 -9.91 -8.67 -20.50
C ARG A 304 -9.92 -7.16 -20.40
N VAL A 305 -9.33 -6.63 -19.33
CA VAL A 305 -9.27 -5.21 -19.02
C VAL A 305 -7.84 -4.66 -19.08
N CYS A 306 -7.71 -3.35 -19.29
CA CYS A 306 -6.49 -2.64 -19.02
C CYS A 306 -6.51 -2.22 -17.53
N TYR A 307 -5.74 -2.93 -16.69
CA TYR A 307 -5.70 -2.69 -15.24
C TYR A 307 -4.48 -1.86 -14.84
N ALA A 308 -4.66 -0.91 -13.93
CA ALA A 308 -3.59 -0.17 -13.27
C ALA A 308 -3.88 0.06 -11.78
N GLY A 309 -2.84 0.06 -10.94
CA GLY A 309 -2.89 0.62 -9.59
C GLY A 309 -2.55 2.11 -9.58
N MET A 310 -2.86 2.80 -8.49
CA MET A 310 -2.35 4.17 -8.28
C MET A 310 -0.83 4.15 -8.16
N LEU A 311 -0.30 3.25 -7.34
CA LEU A 311 1.12 2.95 -7.17
C LEU A 311 1.41 1.49 -7.52
N GLN A 312 2.68 1.13 -7.60
CA GLN A 312 3.10 -0.27 -7.55
C GLN A 312 3.03 -0.73 -6.09
N TYR A 313 2.18 -1.71 -5.79
CA TYR A 313 1.89 -2.17 -4.43
C TYR A 313 2.90 -3.17 -3.90
N ASP A 314 3.52 -3.92 -4.79
CA ASP A 314 4.62 -4.84 -4.50
C ASP A 314 5.67 -4.73 -5.59
N GLY A 315 6.84 -4.22 -5.24
CA GLY A 315 7.95 -4.03 -6.17
C GLY A 315 8.67 -5.33 -6.52
N ASP A 316 8.70 -6.28 -5.59
CA ASP A 316 9.38 -7.57 -5.80
C ASP A 316 8.56 -8.47 -6.74
N LEU A 317 7.25 -8.52 -6.53
CA LEU A 317 6.30 -9.27 -7.37
C LEU A 317 5.79 -8.46 -8.57
N GLN A 318 6.16 -7.19 -8.67
CA GLN A 318 5.69 -6.25 -9.71
C GLN A 318 4.15 -6.18 -9.79
N ILE A 319 3.49 -6.02 -8.65
CA ILE A 319 2.04 -5.95 -8.53
C ILE A 319 1.57 -4.52 -8.25
N PRO A 320 0.75 -3.95 -9.12
CA PRO A 320 0.54 -4.36 -10.51
C PRO A 320 1.71 -3.92 -11.38
N ARG A 321 1.87 -4.51 -12.56
CA ARG A 321 2.91 -4.08 -13.52
C ARG A 321 2.66 -2.69 -14.10
N ARG A 322 1.39 -2.27 -14.17
CA ARG A 322 0.99 -0.93 -14.62
C ARG A 322 0.49 -0.12 -13.43
N PHE A 323 1.05 1.05 -13.22
CA PHE A 323 0.69 1.96 -12.15
C PHE A 323 0.79 3.42 -12.62
N LEU A 324 -0.04 4.30 -12.05
CA LEU A 324 -0.17 5.68 -12.51
C LEU A 324 0.95 6.58 -12.02
N VAL A 325 1.43 6.37 -10.79
CA VAL A 325 2.47 7.17 -10.17
C VAL A 325 3.63 6.25 -9.80
N ALA A 326 4.82 6.56 -10.30
CA ALA A 326 6.02 5.80 -9.99
C ALA A 326 6.41 5.99 -8.52
N PRO A 327 6.93 4.96 -7.84
CA PRO A 327 7.54 5.13 -6.53
C PRO A 327 8.66 6.17 -6.59
N PRO A 328 9.00 6.86 -5.49
CA PRO A 328 10.07 7.85 -5.50
C PRO A 328 11.37 7.20 -5.98
N ALA A 329 12.08 7.90 -6.87
CA ALA A 329 13.40 7.45 -7.32
C ALA A 329 14.43 7.72 -6.23
N ILE A 330 14.58 6.79 -5.30
CA ILE A 330 15.52 6.89 -4.18
C ILE A 330 16.91 6.48 -4.68
N ARG A 331 17.86 7.39 -4.59
CA ARG A 331 19.26 7.23 -5.00
C ARG A 331 20.19 7.55 -3.86
N ASP A 332 21.46 7.29 -4.06
CA ASP A 332 22.50 7.61 -3.09
C ASP A 332 22.28 6.91 -1.75
N THR A 333 21.82 5.67 -1.79
CA THR A 333 21.59 4.88 -0.59
C THR A 333 22.90 4.40 0.04
N MET A 334 22.84 4.05 1.33
CA MET A 334 23.96 3.46 2.04
C MET A 334 24.50 2.22 1.31
N GLY A 335 23.59 1.34 0.85
CA GLY A 335 23.96 0.14 0.09
C GLY A 335 24.75 0.45 -1.17
N GLU A 336 24.31 1.45 -1.93
CA GLU A 336 24.99 1.92 -3.15
C GLU A 336 26.38 2.48 -2.86
N TYR A 337 26.50 3.38 -1.88
CA TYR A 337 27.79 3.96 -1.49
C TYR A 337 28.77 2.92 -0.96
N LEU A 338 28.31 1.96 -0.17
CA LEU A 338 29.13 0.89 0.39
C LEU A 338 29.62 -0.05 -0.72
N SER A 339 28.74 -0.48 -1.61
CA SER A 339 29.11 -1.32 -2.77
C SER A 339 30.10 -0.61 -3.69
N GLY A 340 29.83 0.68 -4.02
CA GLY A 340 30.75 1.51 -4.82
C GLY A 340 32.12 1.77 -4.16
N ALA A 341 32.25 1.54 -2.85
CA ALA A 341 33.50 1.64 -2.10
C ALA A 341 34.16 0.27 -1.83
N GLY A 342 33.64 -0.84 -2.38
CA GLY A 342 34.13 -2.19 -2.17
C GLY A 342 33.90 -2.73 -0.75
N VAL A 343 32.88 -2.23 -0.04
CA VAL A 343 32.57 -2.62 1.34
C VAL A 343 31.55 -3.76 1.33
N SER A 344 31.95 -4.89 1.91
CA SER A 344 31.07 -6.06 2.01
C SER A 344 29.96 -5.88 3.02
N GLN A 345 28.73 -6.27 2.63
CA GLN A 345 27.50 -6.08 3.37
C GLN A 345 26.76 -7.41 3.60
N PHE A 346 26.04 -7.49 4.70
CA PHE A 346 25.13 -8.60 5.02
C PHE A 346 23.77 -8.09 5.44
N ALA A 347 22.70 -8.62 4.87
CA ALA A 347 21.33 -8.31 5.24
C ALA A 347 20.59 -9.59 5.63
N ILE A 348 19.88 -9.58 6.74
CA ILE A 348 19.11 -10.73 7.23
C ILE A 348 17.81 -10.28 7.88
N SER A 349 16.75 -11.01 7.57
CA SER A 349 15.46 -10.95 8.27
C SER A 349 14.63 -12.20 7.96
N GLU A 350 13.50 -12.36 8.61
CA GLU A 350 12.47 -13.29 8.16
C GLU A 350 11.66 -12.73 7.00
N THR A 351 10.90 -13.61 6.31
CA THR A 351 10.11 -13.28 5.10
C THR A 351 9.31 -11.96 5.25
N GLN A 352 8.66 -11.74 6.40
CA GLN A 352 7.83 -10.56 6.65
C GLN A 352 8.57 -9.21 6.57
N LYS A 353 9.89 -9.22 6.81
CA LYS A 353 10.72 -8.02 6.84
C LYS A 353 11.97 -8.13 5.95
N PHE A 354 12.04 -9.18 5.11
CA PHE A 354 13.17 -9.36 4.19
C PHE A 354 13.27 -8.23 3.16
N GLY A 355 12.15 -7.87 2.54
CA GLY A 355 12.08 -6.70 1.63
C GLY A 355 12.50 -5.39 2.31
N HIS A 356 12.29 -5.24 3.62
CA HIS A 356 12.67 -4.03 4.35
C HIS A 356 14.18 -3.87 4.48
N VAL A 357 14.90 -4.95 4.74
CA VAL A 357 16.37 -4.90 4.84
C VAL A 357 17.08 -5.03 3.48
N THR A 358 16.35 -5.24 2.40
CA THR A 358 16.87 -5.39 1.03
C THR A 358 16.30 -4.31 0.10
N TYR A 359 15.10 -4.49 -0.43
CA TYR A 359 14.44 -3.63 -1.41
C TYR A 359 14.29 -2.18 -0.91
N PHE A 360 13.60 -1.99 0.24
CA PHE A 360 13.35 -0.64 0.77
C PHE A 360 14.63 0.04 1.25
N TRP A 361 15.53 -0.70 1.90
CA TRP A 361 16.83 -0.17 2.31
C TRP A 361 17.68 0.30 1.12
N ASN A 362 17.60 -0.39 0.02
CA ASN A 362 18.31 -0.06 -1.21
C ASN A 362 17.53 0.91 -2.12
N GLY A 363 16.53 1.63 -1.56
CA GLY A 363 15.83 2.71 -2.26
C GLY A 363 14.77 2.23 -3.26
N ASN A 364 13.99 1.24 -2.90
CA ASN A 364 12.98 0.59 -3.76
C ASN A 364 13.62 -0.09 -4.98
N ARG A 365 14.84 -0.61 -4.80
CA ARG A 365 15.58 -1.30 -5.85
C ARG A 365 15.52 -2.82 -5.65
N SER A 366 15.02 -3.51 -6.65
CA SER A 366 15.13 -4.98 -6.74
C SER A 366 16.57 -5.38 -7.08
N GLY A 367 17.07 -6.40 -6.39
CA GLY A 367 18.42 -6.93 -6.58
C GLY A 367 19.52 -6.15 -5.85
N ARG A 368 20.68 -6.74 -5.81
CA ARG A 368 21.87 -6.20 -5.17
C ARG A 368 22.53 -5.14 -6.06
N PHE A 369 23.28 -4.23 -5.44
CA PHE A 369 24.17 -3.33 -6.19
C PHE A 369 25.39 -4.09 -6.72
N ASP A 370 25.86 -5.08 -5.93
CA ASP A 370 27.00 -5.90 -6.27
C ASP A 370 26.82 -7.31 -5.64
N GLU A 371 26.80 -8.35 -6.47
CA GLU A 371 26.54 -9.73 -6.06
C GLU A 371 27.69 -10.31 -5.20
N ASP A 372 28.90 -9.84 -5.35
CA ASP A 372 30.07 -10.29 -4.61
C ASP A 372 30.21 -9.58 -3.25
N LEU A 373 29.66 -8.37 -3.13
CA LEU A 373 29.76 -7.53 -1.94
C LEU A 373 28.53 -7.62 -1.05
N GLU A 374 27.34 -7.94 -1.58
CA GLU A 374 26.10 -8.01 -0.82
C GLU A 374 25.63 -9.46 -0.66
N ARG A 375 25.59 -9.93 0.56
CA ARG A 375 24.95 -11.21 0.92
C ARG A 375 23.62 -10.96 1.61
N TRP A 376 22.56 -11.55 1.09
CA TRP A 376 21.23 -11.50 1.66
C TRP A 376 20.79 -12.89 2.12
N LEU A 377 20.22 -12.97 3.32
CA LEU A 377 19.71 -14.21 3.90
C LEU A 377 18.29 -14.01 4.41
N GLU A 378 17.38 -14.76 3.83
CA GLU A 378 15.99 -14.84 4.28
C GLU A 378 15.82 -16.06 5.19
N ILE A 379 15.17 -15.87 6.34
CA ILE A 379 14.69 -16.94 7.21
C ILE A 379 13.18 -17.08 6.95
N PRO A 380 12.70 -18.23 6.44
CA PRO A 380 11.27 -18.39 6.16
C PRO A 380 10.40 -18.17 7.39
N SER A 381 9.42 -17.27 7.31
CA SER A 381 8.41 -17.06 8.36
C SER A 381 7.51 -18.29 8.51
N ASP A 382 6.97 -18.50 9.70
CA ASP A 382 6.00 -19.56 9.92
C ASP A 382 4.66 -19.20 9.24
N ARG A 383 3.98 -20.22 8.72
CA ARG A 383 2.66 -20.07 8.08
C ARG A 383 1.54 -20.30 9.09
N VAL A 384 1.55 -19.50 10.14
CA VAL A 384 0.53 -19.49 11.21
C VAL A 384 0.19 -18.03 11.55
N PRO A 385 -0.96 -17.76 12.17
CA PRO A 385 -1.26 -16.45 12.73
C PRO A 385 -0.14 -15.99 13.68
N PHE A 386 0.28 -14.73 13.58
CA PHE A 386 1.46 -14.24 14.31
C PHE A 386 1.27 -14.26 15.83
N GLU A 387 0.03 -14.09 16.31
CA GLU A 387 -0.31 -14.21 17.72
C GLU A 387 -0.11 -15.61 18.30
N GLU A 388 -0.06 -16.65 17.47
CA GLU A 388 0.24 -18.01 17.91
C GLU A 388 1.74 -18.23 18.12
N ARG A 389 2.58 -17.39 17.48
CA ARG A 389 4.05 -17.43 17.57
C ARG A 389 4.65 -16.04 17.70
N PRO A 390 4.36 -15.29 18.77
CA PRO A 390 4.78 -13.89 18.91
C PRO A 390 6.30 -13.69 18.98
N TRP A 391 7.09 -14.76 19.23
CA TRP A 391 8.56 -14.71 19.16
C TRP A 391 9.11 -14.73 17.72
N MET A 392 8.24 -14.96 16.74
CA MET A 392 8.59 -14.98 15.31
C MET A 392 9.84 -15.84 15.04
N LYS A 393 10.76 -15.36 14.18
CA LYS A 393 12.05 -16.02 13.88
C LYS A 393 13.25 -15.35 14.56
N ALA A 394 13.01 -14.68 15.69
CA ALA A 394 14.07 -13.92 16.36
C ALA A 394 15.29 -14.77 16.75
N ALA A 395 15.08 -16.01 17.21
CA ALA A 395 16.16 -16.91 17.58
C ALA A 395 16.99 -17.36 16.37
N GLU A 396 16.32 -17.84 15.32
CA GLU A 396 16.96 -18.31 14.09
C GLU A 396 17.73 -17.19 13.37
N ILE A 397 17.15 -15.97 13.32
CA ILE A 397 17.82 -14.78 12.78
C ILE A 397 19.08 -14.47 13.61
N THR A 398 18.97 -14.49 14.93
CA THR A 398 20.09 -14.19 15.83
C THR A 398 21.23 -15.19 15.65
N ASP A 399 20.94 -16.49 15.62
CA ASP A 399 21.93 -17.54 15.44
C ASP A 399 22.63 -17.43 14.09
N ALA A 400 21.86 -17.21 13.02
CA ALA A 400 22.42 -17.01 11.68
C ALA A 400 23.26 -15.74 11.57
N LEU A 401 22.82 -14.62 12.17
CA LEU A 401 23.57 -13.37 12.21
C LEU A 401 24.92 -13.57 12.95
N ILE A 402 24.90 -14.18 14.11
CA ILE A 402 26.12 -14.45 14.90
C ILE A 402 27.08 -15.34 14.12
N ALA A 403 26.55 -16.42 13.49
CA ALA A 403 27.37 -17.31 12.67
C ALA A 403 28.04 -16.57 11.52
N GLU A 404 27.30 -15.69 10.81
CA GLU A 404 27.83 -14.92 9.69
C GLU A 404 28.84 -13.86 10.14
N LEU A 405 28.59 -13.17 11.25
CA LEU A 405 29.55 -12.19 11.81
C LEU A 405 30.87 -12.85 12.23
N LYS A 406 30.86 -14.06 12.79
CA LYS A 406 32.06 -14.83 13.16
C LYS A 406 32.93 -15.16 11.96
N THR A 407 32.42 -15.17 10.75
CA THR A 407 33.24 -15.41 9.54
C THR A 407 34.23 -14.28 9.25
N GLY A 408 33.97 -13.07 9.78
CA GLY A 408 34.78 -11.87 9.52
C GLY A 408 34.68 -11.36 8.08
N ARG A 409 33.78 -11.90 7.24
CA ARG A 409 33.67 -11.54 5.83
C ARG A 409 33.03 -10.17 5.60
N HIS A 410 32.08 -9.79 6.45
CA HIS A 410 31.27 -8.58 6.25
C HIS A 410 31.71 -7.43 7.14
N ARG A 411 31.80 -6.25 6.55
CA ARG A 411 32.15 -5.00 7.25
C ARG A 411 30.92 -4.25 7.77
N VAL A 412 29.78 -4.46 7.13
CA VAL A 412 28.49 -3.88 7.53
C VAL A 412 27.43 -4.99 7.53
N ALA A 413 26.63 -5.05 8.56
CA ALA A 413 25.47 -5.93 8.63
C ALA A 413 24.21 -5.15 9.02
N ARG A 414 23.08 -5.56 8.49
CA ARG A 414 21.76 -5.05 8.86
C ARG A 414 20.78 -6.18 9.10
N VAL A 415 20.01 -6.07 10.16
CA VAL A 415 19.02 -7.06 10.56
C VAL A 415 17.73 -6.36 10.97
N ASN A 416 16.59 -6.96 10.63
CA ASN A 416 15.29 -6.57 11.17
C ASN A 416 14.68 -7.76 11.91
N TYR A 417 14.20 -7.50 13.12
CA TYR A 417 13.37 -8.42 13.89
C TYR A 417 11.92 -7.97 13.74
N ALA A 418 11.10 -8.83 13.14
CA ALA A 418 9.69 -8.55 12.89
C ALA A 418 8.89 -8.43 14.20
N ASN A 419 7.82 -7.63 14.16
CA ASN A 419 6.87 -7.45 15.24
C ASN A 419 5.62 -8.29 15.04
#